data_af5e71eddd35b8c0b85287a9a6e004b0
#
_entry.id   af5e71eddd35b8c0b85287a9a6e004b0
#
_cell.length_a   1.000
_cell.length_b   1.000
_cell.length_c   1.000
_cell.angle_alpha   90.00
_cell.angle_beta   90.00
_cell.angle_gamma   90.00
#
_symmetry.space_group_name_H-M   'P 1'
#
loop_
_entity.id
_entity.type
_entity.pdbx_description
1 polymer ?
#
loop_
_entity_poly.entity_id
_entity_poly.type
_entity_poly.pdbx_seq_one_letter_code
_entity_poly.pdbx_strand_id
1 'polypeptide(L)'
;MYQSIYETEFAARPSYDALPESRNVDVAIIGGGLTGISAALTLAEAGFTTVVLEAGQIGAGGSGRNGGHVCQGWPNDFFHISRQLSPEDADIAWDAGMAAVDLMTTRIETHKIDCEPHFGYLHAALHKRHMAELDAMQAEWEARSYAHFTRLKGQSDLDAHIGSTAYVGGLYDTGCGHIQPLKYLHGLAGAAMRAGAQIYENSPVSRIERGAPKQLHVAGGHTIKARIVMLCGNAYLADVGLPQMTHRLAEVVSSVLATKPLSENLARQILPTGAAVADCNTALNYYRIDGSRRMIFGGRSSYSKINFTNVTPNMRRRMAAVFPLLEDVEIEQVWSGKIGITVNRIPHFGRTVDDIYFVQGFSGHGVALSGQAGRMLADAVIGDATQFDVMRKLNHQIFPGGPLRTPALALGMAWYKLRDYLRL
;
A
#
# COMPACT_ATOMS: atom_id res chain seq x y z
N MET A 1 0.81 -9.77 16.74
CA MET A 1 1.10 -8.38 16.35
C MET A 1 0.34 -7.46 17.28
N TYR A 2 0.92 -6.30 17.66
CA TYR A 2 0.17 -5.31 18.44
C TYR A 2 -0.98 -4.74 17.59
N GLN A 3 -2.11 -4.45 18.22
CA GLN A 3 -3.27 -3.84 17.59
C GLN A 3 -2.89 -2.44 17.06
N SER A 4 -3.42 -2.02 15.91
CA SER A 4 -3.21 -0.66 15.40
C SER A 4 -4.18 0.31 16.07
N ILE A 5 -3.85 1.61 16.07
CA ILE A 5 -4.76 2.66 16.55
C ILE A 5 -6.09 2.63 15.77
N TYR A 6 -6.05 2.30 14.48
CA TYR A 6 -7.23 2.19 13.64
C TYR A 6 -8.21 1.11 14.11
N GLU A 7 -7.68 -0.04 14.59
CA GLU A 7 -8.51 -1.12 15.15
C GLU A 7 -9.15 -0.70 16.48
N THR A 8 -8.46 0.11 17.28
CA THR A 8 -8.98 0.64 18.54
C THR A 8 -10.09 1.67 18.28
N GLU A 9 -9.87 2.61 17.35
CA GLU A 9 -10.86 3.64 17.00
C GLU A 9 -12.08 3.07 16.27
N PHE A 10 -11.90 2.03 15.48
CA PHE A 10 -12.97 1.37 14.74
C PHE A 10 -13.30 -0.01 15.33
N ALA A 11 -13.44 -0.07 16.67
CA ALA A 11 -13.72 -1.31 17.38
C ALA A 11 -15.08 -1.94 16.97
N ALA A 12 -16.07 -1.12 16.61
CA ALA A 12 -17.39 -1.55 16.13
C ALA A 12 -17.42 -1.85 14.61
N ARG A 13 -16.26 -2.10 13.99
CA ARG A 13 -16.19 -2.45 12.56
C ARG A 13 -16.99 -3.71 12.25
N PRO A 14 -17.55 -3.83 11.02
CA PRO A 14 -18.20 -5.06 10.58
C PRO A 14 -17.26 -6.26 10.70
N SER A 15 -17.81 -7.42 11.06
CA SER A 15 -17.15 -8.71 11.02
C SER A 15 -17.90 -9.62 10.06
N TYR A 16 -17.20 -10.58 9.48
CA TYR A 16 -17.75 -11.49 8.50
C TYR A 16 -17.56 -12.93 8.98
N ASP A 17 -18.57 -13.78 8.80
CA ASP A 17 -18.52 -15.17 9.22
C ASP A 17 -17.42 -15.95 8.50
N ALA A 18 -16.97 -17.04 9.10
CA ALA A 18 -16.15 -18.02 8.40
C ALA A 18 -16.96 -18.73 7.32
N LEU A 19 -16.29 -19.31 6.32
CA LEU A 19 -16.94 -20.05 5.26
C LEU A 19 -17.79 -21.20 5.86
N PRO A 20 -19.13 -21.16 5.69
CA PRO A 20 -20.00 -22.10 6.38
C PRO A 20 -20.15 -23.45 5.66
N GLU A 21 -19.90 -23.50 4.35
CA GLU A 21 -20.10 -24.66 3.50
C GLU A 21 -19.28 -24.60 2.20
N SER A 22 -19.11 -25.74 1.54
CA SER A 22 -18.47 -25.81 0.23
C SER A 22 -19.32 -25.18 -0.86
N ARG A 23 -18.70 -24.46 -1.81
CA ARG A 23 -19.40 -23.69 -2.86
C ARG A 23 -18.72 -23.76 -4.22
N ASN A 24 -19.51 -23.50 -5.26
CA ASN A 24 -19.01 -23.25 -6.61
C ASN A 24 -19.20 -21.77 -6.93
N VAL A 25 -18.16 -21.16 -7.50
CA VAL A 25 -18.16 -19.72 -7.84
C VAL A 25 -17.42 -19.48 -9.16
N ASP A 26 -17.65 -18.35 -9.79
CA ASP A 26 -16.86 -17.94 -10.95
C ASP A 26 -15.43 -17.59 -10.54
N VAL A 27 -15.30 -16.75 -9.50
CA VAL A 27 -14.02 -16.23 -9.06
C VAL A 27 -13.85 -16.40 -7.54
N ALA A 28 -12.73 -17.02 -7.13
CA ALA A 28 -12.30 -17.06 -5.75
C ALA A 28 -11.09 -16.14 -5.56
N ILE A 29 -11.17 -15.24 -4.60
CA ILE A 29 -10.12 -14.27 -4.26
C ILE A 29 -9.51 -14.63 -2.91
N ILE A 30 -8.19 -14.81 -2.84
CA ILE A 30 -7.46 -15.10 -1.62
C ILE A 30 -6.80 -13.82 -1.11
N GLY A 31 -7.28 -13.31 0.03
CA GLY A 31 -6.84 -12.11 0.71
C GLY A 31 -7.85 -10.97 0.68
N GLY A 32 -8.33 -10.59 1.86
CA GLY A 32 -9.31 -9.51 2.11
C GLY A 32 -8.68 -8.14 2.33
N GLY A 33 -7.58 -7.85 1.64
CA GLY A 33 -6.96 -6.53 1.60
C GLY A 33 -7.54 -5.63 0.49
N LEU A 34 -7.00 -4.42 0.35
CA LEU A 34 -7.45 -3.45 -0.66
C LEU A 34 -7.51 -4.03 -2.07
N THR A 35 -6.52 -4.83 -2.47
CA THR A 35 -6.49 -5.47 -3.80
C THR A 35 -7.67 -6.44 -3.99
N GLY A 36 -7.84 -7.36 -3.05
CA GLY A 36 -8.87 -8.40 -3.19
C GLY A 36 -10.29 -7.84 -3.07
N ILE A 37 -10.52 -6.90 -2.15
CA ILE A 37 -11.83 -6.26 -2.00
C ILE A 37 -12.15 -5.37 -3.21
N SER A 38 -11.15 -4.67 -3.76
CA SER A 38 -11.31 -3.90 -5.00
C SER A 38 -11.69 -4.78 -6.19
N ALA A 39 -11.00 -5.91 -6.36
CA ALA A 39 -11.33 -6.88 -7.39
C ALA A 39 -12.74 -7.47 -7.19
N ALA A 40 -13.09 -7.81 -5.94
CA ALA A 40 -14.40 -8.36 -5.61
C ALA A 40 -15.55 -7.40 -5.94
N LEU A 41 -15.39 -6.10 -5.61
CA LEU A 41 -16.38 -5.07 -5.96
C LEU A 41 -16.59 -5.02 -7.47
N THR A 42 -15.50 -4.85 -8.24
CA THR A 42 -15.58 -4.72 -9.71
C THR A 42 -16.18 -5.96 -10.37
N LEU A 43 -15.82 -7.17 -9.93
CA LEU A 43 -16.37 -8.43 -10.45
C LEU A 43 -17.85 -8.61 -10.11
N ALA A 44 -18.25 -8.27 -8.87
CA ALA A 44 -19.64 -8.37 -8.46
C ALA A 44 -20.52 -7.37 -9.21
N GLU A 45 -20.05 -6.14 -9.43
CA GLU A 45 -20.75 -5.16 -10.28
C GLU A 45 -20.91 -5.63 -11.73
N ALA A 46 -19.99 -6.46 -12.22
CA ALA A 46 -20.06 -7.09 -13.53
C ALA A 46 -20.88 -8.41 -13.55
N GLY A 47 -21.49 -8.80 -12.41
CA GLY A 47 -22.36 -9.97 -12.30
C GLY A 47 -21.68 -11.32 -12.07
N PHE A 48 -20.37 -11.35 -11.75
CA PHE A 48 -19.67 -12.59 -11.42
C PHE A 48 -19.98 -13.06 -10.00
N THR A 49 -20.23 -14.34 -9.82
CA THR A 49 -20.30 -14.97 -8.49
C THR A 49 -18.90 -14.98 -7.89
N THR A 50 -18.67 -14.11 -6.90
CA THR A 50 -17.35 -13.84 -6.34
C THR A 50 -17.29 -14.09 -4.84
N VAL A 51 -16.26 -14.82 -4.40
CA VAL A 51 -15.96 -15.08 -2.99
C VAL A 51 -14.58 -14.53 -2.63
N VAL A 52 -14.48 -13.83 -1.50
CA VAL A 52 -13.22 -13.44 -0.87
C VAL A 52 -12.97 -14.31 0.35
N LEU A 53 -11.80 -14.95 0.41
CA LEU A 53 -11.35 -15.78 1.53
C LEU A 53 -10.19 -15.07 2.24
N GLU A 54 -10.44 -14.56 3.44
CA GLU A 54 -9.45 -13.92 4.30
C GLU A 54 -9.03 -14.88 5.43
N ALA A 55 -7.73 -15.01 5.62
CA ALA A 55 -7.19 -15.94 6.63
C ALA A 55 -7.44 -15.49 8.08
N GLY A 56 -7.51 -14.19 8.29
CA GLY A 56 -7.83 -13.56 9.56
C GLY A 56 -9.05 -12.66 9.44
N GLN A 57 -8.92 -11.42 9.88
CA GLN A 57 -9.94 -10.39 9.73
C GLN A 57 -9.59 -9.44 8.57
N ILE A 58 -10.60 -8.88 7.93
CA ILE A 58 -10.42 -7.83 6.90
C ILE A 58 -9.54 -6.70 7.46
N GLY A 59 -8.45 -6.40 6.75
CA GLY A 59 -7.51 -5.38 7.17
C GLY A 59 -6.47 -5.78 8.21
N ALA A 60 -6.45 -7.04 8.67
CA ALA A 60 -5.43 -7.52 9.61
C ALA A 60 -4.00 -7.45 9.04
N GLY A 61 -3.84 -7.45 7.72
CA GLY A 61 -2.60 -7.25 7.00
C GLY A 61 -2.22 -5.79 6.76
N GLY A 62 -1.36 -5.54 5.77
CA GLY A 62 -0.84 -4.21 5.43
C GLY A 62 -1.91 -3.18 5.09
N SER A 63 -3.06 -3.59 4.58
CA SER A 63 -4.16 -2.71 4.17
C SER A 63 -4.81 -1.95 5.33
N GLY A 64 -4.87 -2.51 6.54
CA GLY A 64 -5.41 -1.84 7.73
C GLY A 64 -4.34 -1.36 8.71
N ARG A 65 -3.05 -1.42 8.35
CA ARG A 65 -1.93 -1.13 9.27
C ARG A 65 -0.92 -0.12 8.71
N ASN A 66 -1.21 0.45 7.54
CA ASN A 66 -0.35 1.42 6.85
C ASN A 66 -0.52 2.84 7.42
N GLY A 67 0.24 3.81 6.91
CA GLY A 67 0.17 5.22 7.34
C GLY A 67 -1.03 6.00 6.80
N GLY A 68 -1.83 5.43 5.92
CA GLY A 68 -2.98 6.08 5.29
C GLY A 68 -2.63 7.02 4.15
N HIS A 69 -1.39 7.05 3.68
CA HIS A 69 -0.93 7.91 2.58
C HIS A 69 -1.51 7.47 1.24
N VAL A 70 -2.13 8.39 0.52
CA VAL A 70 -2.76 8.22 -0.78
C VAL A 70 -1.92 8.93 -1.82
N CYS A 71 -1.28 8.17 -2.71
CA CYS A 71 -0.40 8.70 -3.75
C CYS A 71 -0.74 8.06 -5.09
N GLN A 72 -0.67 8.84 -6.16
CA GLN A 72 -0.76 8.36 -7.54
C GLN A 72 0.57 7.73 -8.00
N GLY A 73 0.54 7.11 -9.17
CA GLY A 73 1.71 6.58 -9.84
C GLY A 73 2.20 5.26 -9.25
N TRP A 74 3.43 4.94 -9.57
CA TRP A 74 4.08 3.67 -9.21
C TRP A 74 5.15 3.90 -8.13
N PRO A 75 5.54 2.87 -7.36
CA PRO A 75 6.50 3.00 -6.26
C PRO A 75 7.97 3.18 -6.69
N ASN A 76 8.23 3.31 -7.96
CA ASN A 76 9.53 3.62 -8.55
C ASN A 76 9.35 4.71 -9.62
N ASP A 77 10.44 5.41 -9.96
CA ASP A 77 10.43 6.42 -11.02
C ASP A 77 9.89 5.82 -12.31
N PHE A 78 8.99 6.52 -12.97
CA PHE A 78 8.34 6.01 -14.16
C PHE A 78 9.32 5.73 -15.30
N PHE A 79 10.45 6.43 -15.34
CA PHE A 79 11.55 6.15 -16.26
C PHE A 79 11.99 4.67 -16.22
N HIS A 80 12.01 4.02 -15.03
CA HIS A 80 12.36 2.60 -14.90
C HIS A 80 11.29 1.66 -15.44
N ILE A 81 10.06 2.13 -15.57
CA ILE A 81 8.94 1.39 -16.17
C ILE A 81 8.97 1.59 -17.68
N SER A 82 8.96 2.84 -18.14
CA SER A 82 8.83 3.20 -19.55
C SER A 82 9.94 2.59 -20.42
N ARG A 83 11.18 2.55 -19.93
CA ARG A 83 12.30 1.95 -20.67
C ARG A 83 12.18 0.43 -20.93
N GLN A 84 11.24 -0.26 -20.31
CA GLN A 84 10.97 -1.69 -20.48
C GLN A 84 9.77 -1.95 -21.40
N LEU A 85 9.09 -0.92 -21.84
CA LEU A 85 7.84 -0.95 -22.58
C LEU A 85 7.98 -0.26 -23.94
N SER A 86 7.06 -0.51 -24.86
CA SER A 86 6.88 0.34 -26.03
C SER A 86 6.32 1.71 -25.61
N PRO A 87 6.43 2.76 -26.43
CA PRO A 87 5.83 4.07 -26.10
C PRO A 87 4.34 3.97 -25.77
N GLU A 88 3.57 3.21 -26.55
CA GLU A 88 2.13 3.02 -26.34
C GLU A 88 1.83 2.28 -25.04
N ASP A 89 2.60 1.21 -24.73
CA ASP A 89 2.47 0.49 -23.46
C ASP A 89 2.89 1.38 -22.27
N ALA A 90 3.88 2.25 -22.45
CA ALA A 90 4.31 3.18 -21.41
C ALA A 90 3.21 4.20 -21.08
N ASP A 91 2.47 4.69 -22.07
CA ASP A 91 1.35 5.61 -21.85
C ASP A 91 0.22 4.88 -21.09
N ILE A 92 -0.12 3.65 -21.46
CA ILE A 92 -1.09 2.81 -20.74
C ILE A 92 -0.65 2.58 -19.29
N ALA A 93 0.64 2.30 -19.05
CA ALA A 93 1.16 2.10 -17.71
C ALA A 93 1.14 3.39 -16.88
N TRP A 94 1.43 4.54 -17.49
CA TRP A 94 1.31 5.85 -16.84
C TRP A 94 -0.12 6.10 -16.38
N ASP A 95 -1.07 6.02 -17.31
CA ASP A 95 -2.49 6.26 -17.04
C ASP A 95 -3.02 5.33 -15.94
N ALA A 96 -2.63 4.04 -15.97
CA ALA A 96 -3.01 3.08 -14.93
C ALA A 96 -2.50 3.47 -13.55
N GLY A 97 -1.27 4.01 -13.45
CA GLY A 97 -0.72 4.48 -12.18
C GLY A 97 -1.41 5.74 -11.68
N MET A 98 -1.67 6.69 -12.55
CA MET A 98 -2.31 7.97 -12.23
C MET A 98 -3.78 7.78 -11.83
N ALA A 99 -4.50 6.87 -12.49
CA ALA A 99 -5.90 6.56 -12.18
C ALA A 99 -6.14 5.96 -10.77
N ALA A 100 -5.10 5.60 -10.04
CA ALA A 100 -5.23 4.95 -8.74
C ALA A 100 -5.95 5.81 -7.69
N VAL A 101 -5.64 7.10 -7.64
CA VAL A 101 -6.28 8.05 -6.70
C VAL A 101 -7.69 8.39 -7.17
N ASP A 102 -7.89 8.61 -8.45
CA ASP A 102 -9.22 8.90 -9.02
C ASP A 102 -10.20 7.76 -8.77
N LEU A 103 -9.77 6.51 -8.96
CA LEU A 103 -10.58 5.34 -8.63
C LEU A 103 -10.95 5.31 -7.15
N MET A 104 -9.99 5.61 -6.26
CA MET A 104 -10.24 5.65 -4.82
C MET A 104 -11.26 6.74 -4.47
N THR A 105 -11.07 7.95 -4.98
CA THR A 105 -11.95 9.11 -4.75
C THR A 105 -13.37 8.83 -5.27
N THR A 106 -13.48 8.34 -6.50
CA THR A 106 -14.77 7.95 -7.08
C THR A 106 -15.51 6.92 -6.21
N ARG A 107 -14.79 5.93 -5.69
CA ARG A 107 -15.40 4.91 -4.81
C ARG A 107 -15.81 5.47 -3.45
N ILE A 108 -15.03 6.39 -2.86
CA ILE A 108 -15.38 7.09 -1.63
C ILE A 108 -16.71 7.83 -1.83
N GLU A 109 -16.83 8.59 -2.91
CA GLU A 109 -18.01 9.38 -3.23
C GLU A 109 -19.23 8.51 -3.57
N THR A 110 -19.07 7.56 -4.51
CA THR A 110 -20.15 6.69 -4.98
C THR A 110 -20.75 5.84 -3.88
N HIS A 111 -19.88 5.26 -3.03
CA HIS A 111 -20.33 4.38 -1.96
C HIS A 111 -20.47 5.07 -0.60
N LYS A 112 -20.24 6.40 -0.54
CA LYS A 112 -20.33 7.26 0.65
C LYS A 112 -19.49 6.70 1.81
N ILE A 113 -18.22 6.42 1.52
CA ILE A 113 -17.31 5.82 2.51
C ILE A 113 -16.76 6.91 3.43
N ASP A 114 -17.13 6.88 4.69
CA ASP A 114 -16.59 7.77 5.72
C ASP A 114 -15.20 7.28 6.18
N CYS A 115 -14.15 7.75 5.50
CA CYS A 115 -12.75 7.37 5.76
C CYS A 115 -11.82 8.57 5.99
N GLU A 116 -12.38 9.74 6.32
CA GLU A 116 -11.60 10.95 6.65
C GLU A 116 -10.61 11.36 5.55
N PRO A 117 -11.03 11.50 4.28
CA PRO A 117 -10.14 11.89 3.21
C PRO A 117 -9.65 13.32 3.40
N HIS A 118 -8.34 13.53 3.27
CA HIS A 118 -7.73 14.85 3.28
C HIS A 118 -6.69 14.94 2.16
N PHE A 119 -6.82 15.94 1.27
CA PHE A 119 -5.92 16.15 0.15
C PHE A 119 -4.83 17.15 0.51
N GLY A 120 -3.68 16.94 -0.07
CA GLY A 120 -2.42 17.61 0.16
C GLY A 120 -1.35 16.61 0.56
N TYR A 121 -0.25 16.57 -0.20
CA TYR A 121 0.88 15.67 0.03
C TYR A 121 2.19 16.41 -0.22
N LEU A 122 3.14 16.31 0.70
CA LEU A 122 4.45 16.92 0.57
C LEU A 122 5.53 15.86 0.40
N HIS A 123 6.19 15.85 -0.75
CA HIS A 123 7.47 15.19 -0.94
C HIS A 123 8.57 16.11 -0.42
N ALA A 124 9.16 15.80 0.74
CA ALA A 124 10.04 16.70 1.46
C ALA A 124 11.52 16.37 1.25
N ALA A 125 12.30 17.32 0.77
CA ALA A 125 13.74 17.17 0.51
C ALA A 125 14.58 17.54 1.73
N LEU A 126 15.46 16.65 2.17
CA LEU A 126 16.38 16.88 3.31
C LEU A 126 17.69 17.55 2.89
N HIS A 127 18.06 17.48 1.62
CA HIS A 127 19.31 18.04 1.11
C HIS A 127 19.26 18.24 -0.42
N LYS A 128 20.29 18.88 -1.00
CA LYS A 128 20.33 19.28 -2.42
C LYS A 128 20.15 18.11 -3.40
N ARG A 129 20.63 16.90 -3.08
CA ARG A 129 20.42 15.73 -3.96
C ARG A 129 18.94 15.39 -4.09
N HIS A 130 18.20 15.40 -2.97
CA HIS A 130 16.75 15.18 -3.01
C HIS A 130 16.02 16.26 -3.81
N MET A 131 16.53 17.52 -3.81
CA MET A 131 15.97 18.57 -4.65
C MET A 131 16.10 18.21 -6.15
N ALA A 132 17.26 17.66 -6.57
CA ALA A 132 17.46 17.22 -7.95
C ALA A 132 16.56 16.02 -8.33
N GLU A 133 16.32 15.10 -7.39
CA GLU A 133 15.37 13.99 -7.59
C GLU A 133 13.93 14.51 -7.78
N LEU A 134 13.53 15.52 -6.99
CA LEU A 134 12.23 16.18 -7.14
C LEU A 134 12.13 17.03 -8.42
N ASP A 135 13.23 17.62 -8.90
CA ASP A 135 13.26 18.35 -10.17
C ASP A 135 13.04 17.38 -11.35
N ALA A 136 13.62 16.18 -11.30
CA ALA A 136 13.38 15.14 -12.30
C ALA A 136 11.92 14.64 -12.28
N MET A 137 11.35 14.42 -11.08
CA MET A 137 9.94 14.05 -10.91
C MET A 137 9.00 15.13 -11.47
N GLN A 138 9.27 16.41 -11.16
CA GLN A 138 8.52 17.54 -11.69
C GLN A 138 8.55 17.56 -13.22
N ALA A 139 9.73 17.44 -13.82
CA ALA A 139 9.89 17.47 -15.28
C ALA A 139 9.11 16.33 -15.96
N GLU A 140 9.07 15.14 -15.37
CA GLU A 140 8.27 14.03 -15.88
C GLU A 140 6.77 14.29 -15.77
N TRP A 141 6.30 14.84 -14.66
CA TRP A 141 4.91 15.20 -14.46
C TRP A 141 4.44 16.28 -15.44
N GLU A 142 5.26 17.32 -15.64
CA GLU A 142 4.99 18.39 -16.61
C GLU A 142 4.93 17.84 -18.05
N ALA A 143 5.87 16.97 -18.44
CA ALA A 143 5.89 16.36 -19.76
C ALA A 143 4.64 15.51 -20.05
N ARG A 144 3.96 15.02 -19.01
CA ARG A 144 2.74 14.23 -19.10
C ARG A 144 1.49 14.97 -18.65
N SER A 145 1.55 16.30 -18.59
CA SER A 145 0.43 17.19 -18.28
C SER A 145 -0.20 16.98 -16.89
N TYR A 146 0.52 16.39 -15.94
CA TYR A 146 0.10 16.39 -14.55
C TYR A 146 0.46 17.73 -13.90
N ALA A 147 -0.54 18.47 -13.41
CA ALA A 147 -0.39 19.88 -12.98
C ALA A 147 -0.82 20.14 -11.52
N HIS A 148 -1.08 19.11 -10.74
CA HIS A 148 -1.59 19.25 -9.36
C HIS A 148 -0.47 19.48 -8.31
N PHE A 149 0.64 20.08 -8.68
CA PHE A 149 1.77 20.29 -7.78
C PHE A 149 2.30 21.71 -7.76
N THR A 150 2.98 22.05 -6.66
CA THR A 150 3.71 23.29 -6.46
C THR A 150 5.12 22.99 -5.96
N ARG A 151 6.14 23.57 -6.58
CA ARG A 151 7.54 23.46 -6.19
C ARG A 151 7.86 24.40 -5.05
N LEU A 152 8.34 23.87 -3.91
CA LEU A 152 8.76 24.62 -2.72
C LEU A 152 10.29 24.71 -2.70
N LYS A 153 10.84 25.94 -2.71
CA LYS A 153 12.27 26.22 -2.94
C LYS A 153 13.00 26.77 -1.71
N GLY A 154 12.57 26.49 -0.54
CA GLY A 154 13.23 26.95 0.67
C GLY A 154 12.31 27.03 1.87
N GLN A 155 12.84 27.50 2.99
CA GLN A 155 12.12 27.50 4.27
C GLN A 155 10.85 28.36 4.22
N SER A 156 10.88 29.52 3.56
CA SER A 156 9.70 30.40 3.46
C SER A 156 8.52 29.74 2.76
N ASP A 157 8.79 28.91 1.73
CA ASP A 157 7.73 28.18 1.05
C ASP A 157 7.24 26.98 1.89
N LEU A 158 8.18 26.34 2.61
CA LEU A 158 7.88 25.19 3.47
C LEU A 158 7.03 25.58 4.69
N ASP A 159 7.25 26.75 5.28
CA ASP A 159 6.59 27.19 6.53
C ASP A 159 5.05 27.21 6.40
N ALA A 160 4.53 27.40 5.19
CA ALA A 160 3.10 27.33 4.92
C ALA A 160 2.53 25.88 4.98
N HIS A 161 3.40 24.87 4.91
CA HIS A 161 3.01 23.46 4.80
C HIS A 161 3.49 22.59 5.95
N ILE A 162 4.65 22.93 6.53
CA ILE A 162 5.30 22.12 7.56
C ILE A 162 6.11 22.98 8.55
N GLY A 163 5.85 22.84 9.83
CA GLY A 163 6.57 23.48 10.93
C GLY A 163 7.85 22.74 11.30
N SER A 164 8.76 22.56 10.35
CA SER A 164 10.03 21.87 10.57
C SER A 164 11.16 22.51 9.78
N THR A 165 12.32 22.64 10.40
CA THR A 165 13.56 23.13 9.77
C THR A 165 14.44 22.00 9.23
N ALA A 166 13.97 20.76 9.26
CA ALA A 166 14.72 19.59 8.79
C ALA A 166 14.83 19.52 7.26
N TYR A 167 14.00 20.25 6.53
CA TYR A 167 13.87 20.18 5.07
C TYR A 167 14.37 21.43 4.39
N VAL A 168 14.86 21.28 3.17
CA VAL A 168 15.43 22.37 2.36
C VAL A 168 14.53 22.78 1.20
N GLY A 169 13.43 22.05 0.97
CA GLY A 169 12.45 22.28 -0.08
C GLY A 169 11.54 21.08 -0.24
N GLY A 170 10.69 21.08 -1.26
CA GLY A 170 9.74 19.99 -1.50
C GLY A 170 8.95 20.14 -2.79
N LEU A 171 8.09 19.16 -3.02
CA LEU A 171 7.06 19.18 -4.04
C LEU A 171 5.72 18.93 -3.36
N TYR A 172 4.85 19.93 -3.34
CA TYR A 172 3.53 19.83 -2.74
C TYR A 172 2.50 19.45 -3.81
N ASP A 173 1.79 18.36 -3.59
CA ASP A 173 0.84 17.78 -4.53
C ASP A 173 -0.57 17.81 -3.94
N THR A 174 -1.50 18.47 -4.62
CA THR A 174 -2.92 18.57 -4.24
C THR A 174 -3.77 17.41 -4.76
N GLY A 175 -3.26 16.61 -5.69
CA GLY A 175 -3.91 15.40 -6.21
C GLY A 175 -3.72 14.18 -5.31
N CYS A 176 -2.82 14.25 -4.33
CA CYS A 176 -2.52 13.21 -3.36
C CYS A 176 -2.97 13.61 -1.94
N GLY A 177 -2.92 12.68 -0.98
CA GLY A 177 -3.36 13.01 0.38
C GLY A 177 -3.27 11.86 1.36
N HIS A 178 -4.27 11.75 2.24
CA HIS A 178 -4.37 10.65 3.20
C HIS A 178 -5.81 10.34 3.61
N ILE A 179 -5.98 9.13 4.17
CA ILE A 179 -7.26 8.60 4.68
C ILE A 179 -7.06 7.84 5.98
N GLN A 180 -8.13 7.47 6.65
CA GLN A 180 -8.15 6.40 7.65
C GLN A 180 -8.32 5.04 6.92
N PRO A 181 -7.24 4.24 6.80
CA PRO A 181 -7.19 3.14 5.82
C PRO A 181 -8.11 1.98 6.17
N LEU A 182 -8.35 1.71 7.46
CA LEU A 182 -9.21 0.61 7.88
C LEU A 182 -10.69 0.95 7.64
N LYS A 183 -11.11 2.21 7.87
CA LYS A 183 -12.45 2.68 7.53
C LYS A 183 -12.70 2.59 6.02
N TYR A 184 -11.73 3.02 5.20
CA TYR A 184 -11.83 2.89 3.74
C TYR A 184 -12.02 1.44 3.31
N LEU A 185 -11.17 0.53 3.80
CA LEU A 185 -11.24 -0.88 3.44
C LEU A 185 -12.59 -1.52 3.80
N HIS A 186 -13.11 -1.26 5.02
CA HIS A 186 -14.43 -1.78 5.42
C HIS A 186 -15.58 -1.14 4.64
N GLY A 187 -15.49 0.14 4.33
CA GLY A 187 -16.47 0.79 3.45
C GLY A 187 -16.52 0.17 2.06
N LEU A 188 -15.33 -0.13 1.49
CA LEU A 188 -15.19 -0.81 0.22
C LEU A 188 -15.72 -2.26 0.28
N ALA A 189 -15.44 -3.00 1.38
CA ALA A 189 -15.97 -4.34 1.61
C ALA A 189 -17.51 -4.35 1.69
N GLY A 190 -18.08 -3.36 2.38
CA GLY A 190 -19.53 -3.18 2.41
C GLY A 190 -20.11 -2.88 1.02
N ALA A 191 -19.43 -2.11 0.19
CA ALA A 191 -19.83 -1.88 -1.20
C ALA A 191 -19.79 -3.18 -2.02
N ALA A 192 -18.72 -3.95 -1.90
CA ALA A 192 -18.58 -5.24 -2.59
C ALA A 192 -19.72 -6.22 -2.22
N MET A 193 -20.07 -6.29 -0.94
CA MET A 193 -21.19 -7.13 -0.49
C MET A 193 -22.54 -6.65 -1.02
N ARG A 194 -22.78 -5.35 -1.04
CA ARG A 194 -24.01 -4.80 -1.65
C ARG A 194 -24.12 -5.09 -3.15
N ALA A 195 -22.97 -5.19 -3.84
CA ALA A 195 -22.90 -5.60 -5.23
C ALA A 195 -23.04 -7.12 -5.43
N GLY A 196 -23.06 -7.93 -4.35
CA GLY A 196 -23.27 -9.38 -4.41
C GLY A 196 -22.02 -10.24 -4.14
N ALA A 197 -20.86 -9.65 -3.88
CA ALA A 197 -19.68 -10.41 -3.44
C ALA A 197 -19.91 -11.04 -2.05
N GLN A 198 -19.33 -12.20 -1.81
CA GLN A 198 -19.35 -12.86 -0.51
C GLN A 198 -17.95 -12.77 0.13
N ILE A 199 -17.89 -12.36 1.38
CA ILE A 199 -16.63 -12.18 2.12
C ILE A 199 -16.64 -13.10 3.33
N TYR A 200 -15.59 -13.90 3.50
CA TYR A 200 -15.42 -14.82 4.62
C TYR A 200 -14.10 -14.54 5.32
N GLU A 201 -14.18 -14.22 6.62
CA GLU A 201 -13.05 -14.11 7.54
C GLU A 201 -12.70 -15.47 8.15
N ASN A 202 -11.53 -15.56 8.81
CA ASN A 202 -11.07 -16.80 9.46
C ASN A 202 -11.18 -18.04 8.55
N SER A 203 -10.97 -17.83 7.25
CA SER A 203 -11.15 -18.83 6.19
C SER A 203 -9.85 -19.01 5.38
N PRO A 204 -8.74 -19.41 6.06
CA PRO A 204 -7.46 -19.58 5.38
C PRO A 204 -7.53 -20.71 4.35
N VAL A 205 -7.00 -20.43 3.15
CA VAL A 205 -6.78 -21.44 2.11
C VAL A 205 -5.45 -22.12 2.36
N SER A 206 -5.49 -23.43 2.58
CA SER A 206 -4.30 -24.26 2.86
C SER A 206 -3.66 -24.83 1.59
N ARG A 207 -4.45 -25.08 0.55
CA ARG A 207 -4.00 -25.69 -0.71
C ARG A 207 -4.92 -25.31 -1.85
N ILE A 208 -4.33 -25.16 -3.05
CA ILE A 208 -5.04 -25.00 -4.32
C ILE A 208 -4.74 -26.23 -5.17
N GLU A 209 -5.75 -27.01 -5.48
CA GLU A 209 -5.67 -28.06 -6.50
C GLU A 209 -5.96 -27.44 -7.85
N ARG A 210 -5.01 -27.62 -8.76
CA ARG A 210 -5.12 -27.12 -10.11
C ARG A 210 -6.08 -27.97 -10.94
N GLY A 211 -6.72 -27.38 -11.92
CA GLY A 211 -7.69 -28.05 -12.79
C GLY A 211 -8.75 -27.08 -13.29
N ALA A 212 -9.78 -27.61 -13.93
CA ALA A 212 -10.92 -26.86 -14.42
C ALA A 212 -12.23 -27.53 -13.94
N PRO A 213 -12.85 -27.05 -12.85
CA PRO A 213 -12.50 -25.92 -11.98
C PRO A 213 -11.35 -26.23 -11.02
N LYS A 214 -10.69 -25.17 -10.50
CA LYS A 214 -9.73 -25.27 -9.40
C LYS A 214 -10.46 -25.55 -8.10
N GLN A 215 -9.80 -26.27 -7.17
CA GLN A 215 -10.36 -26.55 -5.85
C GLN A 215 -9.48 -25.92 -4.75
N LEU A 216 -10.07 -25.02 -3.97
CA LEU A 216 -9.42 -24.36 -2.84
C LEU A 216 -9.85 -25.04 -1.55
N HIS A 217 -8.90 -25.63 -0.84
CA HIS A 217 -9.13 -26.24 0.47
C HIS A 217 -9.08 -25.18 1.54
N VAL A 218 -10.19 -24.94 2.20
CA VAL A 218 -10.39 -23.92 3.24
C VAL A 218 -10.44 -24.58 4.60
N ALA A 219 -10.04 -23.86 5.64
CA ALA A 219 -10.20 -24.31 7.02
C ALA A 219 -11.66 -24.70 7.31
N GLY A 220 -11.86 -25.64 8.25
CA GLY A 220 -13.19 -26.20 8.52
C GLY A 220 -13.57 -27.39 7.62
N GLY A 221 -12.69 -27.79 6.69
CA GLY A 221 -12.91 -28.92 5.78
C GLY A 221 -13.74 -28.58 4.54
N HIS A 222 -14.00 -27.29 4.32
CA HIS A 222 -14.76 -26.82 3.17
C HIS A 222 -13.90 -26.67 1.93
N THR A 223 -14.53 -26.71 0.76
CA THR A 223 -13.88 -26.56 -0.53
C THR A 223 -14.63 -25.53 -1.39
N ILE A 224 -13.88 -24.57 -1.94
CA ILE A 224 -14.38 -23.67 -3.01
C ILE A 224 -13.91 -24.21 -4.35
N LYS A 225 -14.86 -24.46 -5.27
CA LYS A 225 -14.57 -24.73 -6.68
C LYS A 225 -14.74 -23.45 -7.48
N ALA A 226 -13.67 -22.99 -8.13
CA ALA A 226 -13.66 -21.74 -8.86
C ALA A 226 -13.09 -21.91 -10.26
N ARG A 227 -13.68 -21.23 -11.23
CA ARG A 227 -13.17 -21.15 -12.61
C ARG A 227 -11.87 -20.32 -12.64
N ILE A 228 -11.82 -19.25 -11.88
CA ILE A 228 -10.70 -18.30 -11.78
C ILE A 228 -10.32 -18.13 -10.32
N VAL A 229 -9.02 -18.01 -10.06
CA VAL A 229 -8.48 -17.70 -8.72
C VAL A 229 -7.64 -16.43 -8.79
N MET A 230 -7.82 -15.53 -7.83
CA MET A 230 -7.00 -14.34 -7.66
C MET A 230 -6.23 -14.38 -6.34
N LEU A 231 -4.91 -14.21 -6.40
CA LEU A 231 -4.03 -14.18 -5.22
C LEU A 231 -3.69 -12.74 -4.88
N CYS A 232 -4.32 -12.20 -3.82
CA CYS A 232 -4.26 -10.81 -3.39
C CYS A 232 -3.66 -10.65 -1.97
N GLY A 233 -2.99 -11.67 -1.44
CA GLY A 233 -2.44 -11.68 -0.08
C GLY A 233 -1.10 -10.96 0.08
N ASN A 234 -0.42 -10.58 -1.01
CA ASN A 234 0.88 -9.88 -0.99
C ASN A 234 1.89 -10.56 -0.02
N ALA A 235 2.48 -9.79 0.91
CA ALA A 235 3.44 -10.29 1.92
C ALA A 235 2.83 -11.20 3.00
N TYR A 236 1.52 -11.38 3.01
CA TYR A 236 0.80 -12.25 3.97
C TYR A 236 0.30 -13.55 3.34
N LEU A 237 0.49 -13.70 2.03
CA LEU A 237 0.07 -14.91 1.33
C LEU A 237 0.92 -16.10 1.79
N ALA A 238 0.26 -17.17 2.23
CA ALA A 238 0.91 -18.44 2.47
C ALA A 238 1.48 -19.02 1.15
N ASP A 239 2.44 -19.96 1.25
CA ASP A 239 2.93 -20.66 0.08
C ASP A 239 1.82 -21.54 -0.50
N VAL A 240 1.34 -21.15 -1.66
CA VAL A 240 0.29 -21.85 -2.42
C VAL A 240 0.87 -22.63 -3.60
N GLY A 241 2.16 -22.93 -3.57
CA GLY A 241 2.84 -23.71 -4.61
C GLY A 241 3.13 -22.93 -5.89
N LEU A 242 3.37 -21.61 -5.81
CA LEU A 242 3.72 -20.75 -6.92
C LEU A 242 5.11 -20.11 -6.73
N PRO A 243 6.22 -20.83 -6.99
CA PRO A 243 7.58 -20.33 -6.76
C PRO A 243 7.89 -19.04 -7.52
N GLN A 244 7.28 -18.82 -8.69
CA GLN A 244 7.42 -17.58 -9.46
C GLN A 244 6.96 -16.34 -8.69
N MET A 245 6.07 -16.48 -7.70
CA MET A 245 5.69 -15.38 -6.81
C MET A 245 6.65 -15.23 -5.65
N THR A 246 6.87 -16.31 -4.89
CA THR A 246 7.60 -16.27 -3.61
C THR A 246 9.06 -15.86 -3.79
N HIS A 247 9.71 -16.20 -4.89
CA HIS A 247 11.11 -15.85 -5.16
C HIS A 247 11.30 -14.39 -5.59
N ARG A 248 10.24 -13.68 -6.00
CA ARG A 248 10.30 -12.29 -6.46
C ARG A 248 9.80 -11.27 -5.42
N LEU A 249 9.39 -11.74 -4.25
CA LEU A 249 8.89 -10.90 -3.18
C LEU A 249 9.79 -10.99 -1.94
N ALA A 250 10.18 -9.87 -1.37
CA ALA A 250 10.78 -9.79 -0.04
C ALA A 250 9.79 -9.21 0.95
N GLU A 251 9.68 -9.85 2.12
CA GLU A 251 8.92 -9.32 3.25
C GLU A 251 9.77 -8.34 4.04
N VAL A 252 9.23 -7.17 4.30
CA VAL A 252 9.83 -6.12 5.13
C VAL A 252 8.84 -5.72 6.20
N VAL A 253 9.30 -5.61 7.43
CA VAL A 253 8.47 -5.11 8.53
C VAL A 253 8.65 -3.60 8.65
N SER A 254 7.57 -2.85 8.54
CA SER A 254 7.53 -1.40 8.79
C SER A 254 6.75 -1.12 10.07
N SER A 255 7.21 -0.12 10.83
CA SER A 255 6.57 0.29 12.09
C SER A 255 5.99 1.69 11.98
N VAL A 256 4.87 1.87 12.65
CA VAL A 256 4.13 3.14 12.76
C VAL A 256 3.85 3.41 14.23
N LEU A 257 3.93 4.66 14.66
CA LEU A 257 3.46 5.11 15.96
C LEU A 257 2.31 6.12 15.81
N ALA A 258 1.48 6.20 16.84
CA ALA A 258 0.51 7.26 17.05
C ALA A 258 0.81 7.95 18.39
N THR A 259 0.80 9.26 18.41
CA THR A 259 0.82 10.02 19.66
C THR A 259 -0.58 10.06 20.29
N LYS A 260 -0.69 10.48 21.56
CA LYS A 260 -1.97 11.00 22.03
C LYS A 260 -2.40 12.22 21.21
N PRO A 261 -3.69 12.60 21.25
CA PRO A 261 -4.19 13.77 20.54
C PRO A 261 -3.39 15.03 20.90
N LEU A 262 -2.89 15.73 19.90
CA LEU A 262 -2.21 17.01 20.04
C LEU A 262 -3.25 18.12 20.31
N SER A 263 -2.81 19.21 20.96
CA SER A 263 -3.62 20.42 20.97
C SER A 263 -3.81 20.95 19.54
N GLU A 264 -4.91 21.61 19.28
CA GLU A 264 -5.20 22.17 17.95
C GLU A 264 -4.10 23.12 17.48
N ASN A 265 -3.58 23.95 18.39
CA ASN A 265 -2.51 24.88 18.08
C ASN A 265 -1.22 24.15 17.69
N LEU A 266 -0.83 23.10 18.42
CA LEU A 266 0.37 22.32 18.12
C LEU A 266 0.21 21.55 16.80
N ALA A 267 -0.97 20.97 16.54
CA ALA A 267 -1.26 20.28 15.29
C ALA A 267 -1.12 21.22 14.08
N ARG A 268 -1.69 22.41 14.16
CA ARG A 268 -1.55 23.46 13.11
C ARG A 268 -0.12 23.99 12.98
N GLN A 269 0.62 24.10 14.07
CA GLN A 269 2.02 24.51 14.02
C GLN A 269 2.91 23.49 13.32
N ILE A 270 2.60 22.19 13.46
CA ILE A 270 3.38 21.09 12.86
C ILE A 270 3.02 20.87 11.39
N LEU A 271 1.73 20.79 11.06
CA LEU A 271 1.23 20.62 9.70
C LEU A 271 0.11 21.62 9.42
N PRO A 272 0.44 22.88 9.05
CA PRO A 272 -0.53 23.95 8.85
C PRO A 272 -1.64 23.60 7.84
N THR A 273 -1.29 22.89 6.78
CA THR A 273 -2.24 22.43 5.74
C THR A 273 -2.90 21.10 6.06
N GLY A 274 -2.48 20.39 7.11
CA GLY A 274 -2.91 19.02 7.39
C GLY A 274 -2.41 17.97 6.39
N ALA A 275 -1.53 18.33 5.47
CA ALA A 275 -1.04 17.45 4.42
C ALA A 275 -0.31 16.22 4.99
N ALA A 276 -0.37 15.11 4.26
CA ALA A 276 0.56 14.01 4.48
C ALA A 276 1.97 14.39 3.98
N VAL A 277 2.99 13.89 4.65
CA VAL A 277 4.39 14.17 4.29
C VAL A 277 5.19 12.88 4.20
N ALA A 278 6.01 12.73 3.18
CA ALA A 278 7.08 11.73 3.13
C ALA A 278 8.40 12.41 2.73
N ASP A 279 9.50 12.05 3.42
CA ASP A 279 10.81 12.51 2.99
C ASP A 279 11.39 11.63 1.86
N CYS A 280 12.40 12.16 1.16
CA CYS A 280 13.03 11.48 0.02
C CYS A 280 14.16 10.49 0.43
N ASN A 281 14.31 10.13 1.70
CA ASN A 281 15.28 9.12 2.10
C ASN A 281 14.88 7.74 1.61
N THR A 282 15.85 6.87 1.34
CA THR A 282 15.59 5.45 1.04
C THR A 282 14.88 4.75 2.22
N ALA A 283 15.28 5.08 3.45
CA ALA A 283 14.59 4.67 4.67
C ALA A 283 13.75 5.83 5.22
N LEU A 284 12.78 6.24 4.43
CA LEU A 284 11.98 7.46 4.60
C LEU A 284 11.24 7.55 5.94
N ASN A 285 11.02 8.78 6.42
CA ASN A 285 9.95 9.08 7.37
C ASN A 285 8.71 9.47 6.59
N TYR A 286 7.56 9.04 7.07
CA TYR A 286 6.28 9.46 6.53
C TYR A 286 5.31 9.70 7.67
N TYR A 287 4.51 10.74 7.57
CA TYR A 287 3.63 11.13 8.66
C TYR A 287 2.47 12.00 8.20
N ARG A 288 1.46 12.06 9.05
CA ARG A 288 0.27 12.90 8.92
C ARG A 288 -0.36 13.12 10.29
N ILE A 289 -1.25 14.08 10.39
CA ILE A 289 -2.15 14.22 11.54
C ILE A 289 -3.51 13.62 11.15
N ASP A 290 -4.05 12.74 12.00
CA ASP A 290 -5.37 12.13 11.79
C ASP A 290 -6.52 13.01 12.25
N GLY A 291 -7.77 12.59 11.99
CA GLY A 291 -8.97 13.31 12.40
C GLY A 291 -9.12 13.52 13.92
N SER A 292 -8.45 12.71 14.72
CA SER A 292 -8.37 12.87 16.18
C SER A 292 -7.18 13.72 16.64
N ARG A 293 -6.47 14.36 15.72
CA ARG A 293 -5.25 15.17 15.94
C ARG A 293 -4.07 14.38 16.49
N ARG A 294 -3.93 13.10 16.21
CA ARG A 294 -2.72 12.33 16.53
C ARG A 294 -1.71 12.47 15.41
N MET A 295 -0.44 12.60 15.78
CA MET A 295 0.65 12.40 14.84
C MET A 295 0.76 10.89 14.56
N ILE A 296 0.46 10.48 13.33
CA ILE A 296 0.73 9.15 12.80
C ILE A 296 2.07 9.20 12.10
N PHE A 297 3.10 8.56 12.67
CA PHE A 297 4.47 8.63 12.18
C PHE A 297 5.03 7.25 11.87
N GLY A 298 5.42 7.03 10.63
CA GLY A 298 6.03 5.80 10.15
C GLY A 298 7.46 6.03 9.66
N GLY A 299 8.26 4.97 9.55
CA GLY A 299 9.59 5.19 8.99
C GLY A 299 10.67 4.20 9.39
N ARG A 300 10.39 3.22 10.23
CA ARG A 300 11.35 2.16 10.53
C ARG A 300 11.01 0.91 9.74
N SER A 301 11.96 0.46 8.92
CA SER A 301 11.84 -0.82 8.21
C SER A 301 12.91 -1.80 8.68
N SER A 302 12.52 -3.07 8.87
CA SER A 302 13.41 -4.17 9.19
C SER A 302 13.29 -5.27 8.13
N TYR A 303 14.42 -5.65 7.56
CA TYR A 303 14.53 -6.74 6.58
C TYR A 303 14.93 -8.09 7.22
N SER A 304 15.11 -8.11 8.53
CA SER A 304 15.62 -9.30 9.25
C SER A 304 14.52 -10.26 9.73
N LYS A 305 13.25 -10.05 9.40
CA LYS A 305 12.10 -10.79 9.99
C LYS A 305 12.05 -10.76 11.54
N ILE A 306 13.01 -10.12 12.20
CA ILE A 306 13.06 -9.97 13.64
C ILE A 306 12.12 -8.83 14.03
N ASN A 307 11.06 -9.12 14.73
CA ASN A 307 10.25 -8.12 15.40
C ASN A 307 11.07 -7.57 16.57
N PHE A 308 11.55 -6.35 16.45
CA PHE A 308 12.20 -5.67 17.58
C PHE A 308 11.15 -5.44 18.66
N THR A 309 11.39 -5.97 19.84
CA THR A 309 10.45 -5.90 20.96
C THR A 309 10.23 -4.49 21.51
N ASN A 310 11.13 -3.55 21.20
CA ASN A 310 10.97 -2.14 21.58
C ASN A 310 11.46 -1.20 20.47
N VAL A 311 10.53 -0.79 19.60
CA VAL A 311 10.80 0.17 18.51
C VAL A 311 10.53 1.61 18.92
N THR A 312 9.80 1.82 19.99
CA THR A 312 9.31 3.14 20.44
C THR A 312 10.42 4.19 20.62
N PRO A 313 11.54 3.92 21.32
CA PRO A 313 12.57 4.93 21.49
C PRO A 313 13.20 5.39 20.18
N ASN A 314 13.38 4.47 19.23
CA ASN A 314 13.93 4.82 17.91
C ASN A 314 12.95 5.66 17.10
N MET A 315 11.66 5.27 17.08
CA MET A 315 10.62 6.02 16.37
C MET A 315 10.42 7.42 16.98
N ARG A 316 10.41 7.54 18.31
CA ARG A 316 10.36 8.83 19.01
C ARG A 316 11.53 9.72 18.59
N ARG A 317 12.77 9.22 18.62
CA ARG A 317 13.96 9.99 18.21
C ARG A 317 13.86 10.47 16.77
N ARG A 318 13.36 9.65 15.85
CA ARG A 318 13.16 10.05 14.45
C ARG A 318 12.09 11.13 14.31
N MET A 319 10.99 11.02 15.06
CA MET A 319 9.93 12.03 15.08
C MET A 319 10.45 13.35 15.68
N ALA A 320 11.16 13.31 16.81
CA ALA A 320 11.75 14.49 17.45
C ALA A 320 12.83 15.17 16.58
N ALA A 321 13.58 14.40 15.79
CA ALA A 321 14.53 14.95 14.83
C ALA A 321 13.87 15.79 13.71
N VAL A 322 12.63 15.47 13.36
CA VAL A 322 11.82 16.27 12.41
C VAL A 322 11.08 17.38 13.14
N PHE A 323 10.49 17.07 14.28
CA PHE A 323 9.67 17.96 15.09
C PHE A 323 10.15 17.96 16.55
N PRO A 324 11.11 18.83 16.94
CA PRO A 324 11.57 18.92 18.33
C PRO A 324 10.42 19.15 19.33
N LEU A 325 9.38 19.86 18.93
CA LEU A 325 8.19 20.12 19.75
C LEU A 325 7.43 18.85 20.17
N LEU A 326 7.70 17.70 19.51
CA LEU A 326 7.09 16.41 19.84
C LEU A 326 7.99 15.48 20.66
N GLU A 327 9.12 15.93 21.15
CA GLU A 327 10.09 15.09 21.89
C GLU A 327 9.44 14.42 23.11
N ASP A 328 8.67 15.18 23.89
CA ASP A 328 8.04 14.76 25.14
C ASP A 328 6.57 14.33 24.99
N VAL A 329 6.03 14.36 23.75
CA VAL A 329 4.64 13.98 23.52
C VAL A 329 4.44 12.50 23.83
N GLU A 330 3.37 12.18 24.55
CA GLU A 330 3.03 10.80 24.91
C GLU A 330 2.67 9.97 23.66
N ILE A 331 3.32 8.82 23.53
CA ILE A 331 2.99 7.84 22.49
C ILE A 331 1.84 6.97 22.98
N GLU A 332 0.72 6.98 22.26
CA GLU A 332 -0.45 6.20 22.59
C GLU A 332 -0.30 4.75 22.13
N GLN A 333 0.21 4.56 20.91
CA GLN A 333 0.30 3.22 20.33
C GLN A 333 1.46 3.08 19.34
N VAL A 334 2.01 1.87 19.25
CA VAL A 334 3.00 1.50 18.23
C VAL A 334 2.62 0.14 17.65
N TRP A 335 2.59 0.05 16.34
CA TRP A 335 2.28 -1.19 15.64
C TRP A 335 3.19 -1.41 14.44
N SER A 336 3.13 -2.58 13.85
CA SER A 336 3.91 -2.94 12.67
C SER A 336 3.06 -3.69 11.65
N GLY A 337 3.46 -3.63 10.40
CA GLY A 337 2.88 -4.40 9.31
C GLY A 337 3.96 -4.91 8.36
N LYS A 338 3.66 -5.98 7.62
CA LYS A 338 4.53 -6.48 6.57
C LYS A 338 4.26 -5.73 5.26
N ILE A 339 5.32 -5.39 4.56
CA ILE A 339 5.32 -4.81 3.23
C ILE A 339 5.96 -5.84 2.29
N GLY A 340 5.34 -6.09 1.15
CA GLY A 340 5.93 -6.85 0.05
C GLY A 340 6.73 -5.94 -0.87
N ILE A 341 7.99 -6.24 -1.08
CA ILE A 341 8.90 -5.48 -1.95
C ILE A 341 9.42 -6.39 -3.07
N THR A 342 9.41 -5.92 -4.31
CA THR A 342 10.12 -6.50 -5.45
C THR A 342 11.50 -5.87 -5.61
N VAL A 343 12.41 -6.49 -6.34
CA VAL A 343 13.77 -5.96 -6.56
C VAL A 343 13.72 -4.58 -7.25
N ASN A 344 12.89 -4.45 -8.27
CA ASN A 344 12.69 -3.20 -9.03
C ASN A 344 11.64 -2.27 -8.41
N ARG A 345 11.07 -2.61 -7.24
CA ARG A 345 10.00 -1.90 -6.54
C ARG A 345 8.67 -1.77 -7.30
N ILE A 346 8.54 -2.31 -8.49
CA ILE A 346 7.31 -2.27 -9.28
C ILE A 346 6.43 -3.47 -8.89
N PRO A 347 5.10 -3.33 -8.79
CA PRO A 347 4.22 -4.47 -8.51
C PRO A 347 4.32 -5.55 -9.59
N HIS A 348 4.43 -6.80 -9.15
CA HIS A 348 4.54 -7.97 -10.02
C HIS A 348 3.15 -8.53 -10.32
N PHE A 349 2.68 -8.29 -11.53
CA PHE A 349 1.46 -8.84 -12.08
C PHE A 349 1.75 -10.16 -12.80
N GLY A 350 0.84 -11.13 -12.68
CA GLY A 350 1.00 -12.39 -13.40
C GLY A 350 -0.28 -13.20 -13.50
N ARG A 351 -0.26 -14.13 -14.45
CA ARG A 351 -1.31 -15.13 -14.67
C ARG A 351 -0.65 -16.46 -15.01
N THR A 352 -1.12 -17.54 -14.42
CA THR A 352 -0.70 -18.90 -14.78
C THR A 352 -1.51 -19.41 -15.97
N VAL A 353 -1.04 -20.49 -16.60
CA VAL A 353 -1.73 -21.11 -17.75
C VAL A 353 -3.12 -21.65 -17.40
N ASP A 354 -3.36 -21.89 -16.11
CA ASP A 354 -4.63 -22.41 -15.58
C ASP A 354 -5.45 -21.32 -14.86
N ASP A 355 -5.31 -20.05 -15.26
CA ASP A 355 -6.13 -18.94 -14.80
C ASP A 355 -6.07 -18.66 -13.28
N ILE A 356 -4.87 -18.72 -12.71
CA ILE A 356 -4.57 -18.12 -11.42
C ILE A 356 -3.91 -16.77 -11.67
N TYR A 357 -4.62 -15.70 -11.34
CA TYR A 357 -4.15 -14.32 -11.45
C TYR A 357 -3.51 -13.88 -10.14
N PHE A 358 -2.53 -13.01 -10.19
CA PHE A 358 -1.93 -12.46 -8.98
C PHE A 358 -1.34 -11.07 -9.19
N VAL A 359 -1.25 -10.34 -8.09
CA VAL A 359 -0.43 -9.13 -7.98
C VAL A 359 0.19 -9.05 -6.59
N GLN A 360 1.45 -8.62 -6.53
CA GLN A 360 2.21 -8.50 -5.28
C GLN A 360 3.32 -7.45 -5.39
N GLY A 361 3.87 -7.01 -4.24
CA GLY A 361 5.09 -6.20 -4.24
C GLY A 361 4.85 -4.70 -4.43
N PHE A 362 3.86 -4.14 -3.76
CA PHE A 362 3.56 -2.69 -3.82
C PHE A 362 4.61 -1.79 -3.17
N SER A 363 5.65 -2.36 -2.56
CA SER A 363 6.87 -1.69 -2.09
C SER A 363 6.64 -0.46 -1.19
N GLY A 364 5.53 -0.43 -0.43
CA GLY A 364 5.16 0.66 0.47
C GLY A 364 4.23 1.72 -0.14
N HIS A 365 3.93 1.65 -1.44
CA HIS A 365 3.10 2.61 -2.19
C HIS A 365 1.71 2.04 -2.53
N GLY A 366 1.09 1.28 -1.63
CA GLY A 366 -0.03 0.42 -1.98
C GLY A 366 -1.42 0.94 -1.60
N VAL A 367 -1.61 2.12 -0.99
CA VAL A 367 -2.94 2.48 -0.48
C VAL A 367 -3.94 2.70 -1.63
N ALA A 368 -3.64 3.56 -2.59
CA ALA A 368 -4.46 3.74 -3.78
C ALA A 368 -4.15 2.66 -4.84
N LEU A 369 -2.86 2.45 -5.13
CA LEU A 369 -2.41 1.58 -6.20
C LEU A 369 -2.87 0.11 -6.06
N SER A 370 -3.02 -0.42 -4.84
CA SER A 370 -3.52 -1.79 -4.66
C SER A 370 -5.00 -1.91 -5.01
N GLY A 371 -5.77 -0.85 -4.84
CA GLY A 371 -7.15 -0.76 -5.32
C GLY A 371 -7.23 -0.78 -6.84
N GLN A 372 -6.39 0.02 -7.51
CA GLN A 372 -6.26 0.02 -8.97
C GLN A 372 -5.79 -1.34 -9.51
N ALA A 373 -4.80 -1.95 -8.86
CA ALA A 373 -4.33 -3.28 -9.27
C ALA A 373 -5.43 -4.35 -9.13
N GLY A 374 -6.26 -4.28 -8.10
CA GLY A 374 -7.43 -5.14 -7.95
C GLY A 374 -8.46 -4.92 -9.07
N ARG A 375 -8.70 -3.68 -9.47
CA ARG A 375 -9.51 -3.31 -10.62
C ARG A 375 -8.94 -3.92 -11.91
N MET A 376 -7.66 -3.76 -12.17
CA MET A 376 -6.98 -4.31 -13.36
C MET A 376 -7.08 -5.84 -13.44
N LEU A 377 -6.96 -6.55 -12.29
CA LEU A 377 -7.19 -8.01 -12.24
C LEU A 377 -8.63 -8.37 -12.62
N ALA A 378 -9.60 -7.62 -12.14
CA ALA A 378 -11.02 -7.85 -12.44
C ALA A 378 -11.34 -7.55 -13.92
N ASP A 379 -10.87 -6.40 -14.43
CA ASP A 379 -11.07 -6.01 -15.82
C ASP A 379 -10.51 -7.07 -16.80
N ALA A 380 -9.33 -7.64 -16.47
CA ALA A 380 -8.74 -8.73 -17.26
C ALA A 380 -9.61 -10.01 -17.31
N VAL A 381 -10.43 -10.24 -16.29
CA VAL A 381 -11.39 -11.35 -16.25
C VAL A 381 -12.70 -11.00 -16.97
N ILE A 382 -13.13 -9.75 -16.88
CA ILE A 382 -14.35 -9.24 -17.52
C ILE A 382 -14.20 -9.16 -19.05
N GLY A 383 -12.97 -8.94 -19.55
CA GLY A 383 -12.67 -8.90 -20.98
C GLY A 383 -11.75 -7.74 -21.43
N ASP A 384 -11.35 -6.86 -20.54
CA ASP A 384 -10.34 -5.82 -20.82
C ASP A 384 -9.05 -6.09 -20.05
N ALA A 385 -8.14 -6.81 -20.67
CA ALA A 385 -6.84 -7.14 -20.10
C ALA A 385 -5.74 -6.09 -20.41
N THR A 386 -6.06 -4.99 -21.07
CA THR A 386 -5.10 -4.04 -21.63
C THR A 386 -4.05 -3.57 -20.59
N GLN A 387 -4.48 -2.97 -19.47
CA GLN A 387 -3.58 -2.50 -18.42
C GLN A 387 -2.85 -3.66 -17.72
N PHE A 388 -3.55 -4.76 -17.46
CA PHE A 388 -2.99 -5.94 -16.83
C PHE A 388 -1.88 -6.58 -17.70
N ASP A 389 -2.11 -6.74 -18.98
CA ASP A 389 -1.15 -7.36 -19.91
C ASP A 389 0.08 -6.48 -20.13
N VAL A 390 -0.08 -5.14 -20.16
CA VAL A 390 1.05 -4.20 -20.19
C VAL A 390 1.93 -4.40 -18.96
N MET A 391 1.36 -4.42 -17.76
CA MET A 391 2.13 -4.56 -16.52
C MET A 391 2.80 -5.94 -16.39
N ARG A 392 2.25 -6.98 -16.99
CA ARG A 392 2.87 -8.31 -17.07
C ARG A 392 4.12 -8.38 -17.93
N LYS A 393 4.33 -7.45 -18.86
CA LYS A 393 5.55 -7.37 -19.69
C LYS A 393 6.79 -6.98 -18.89
N LEU A 394 6.60 -6.34 -17.72
CA LEU A 394 7.70 -5.87 -16.89
C LEU A 394 8.49 -7.02 -16.29
N ASN A 395 9.82 -6.91 -16.39
CA ASN A 395 10.71 -7.93 -15.88
C ASN A 395 10.91 -7.82 -14.36
N HIS A 396 10.67 -8.91 -13.66
CA HIS A 396 10.85 -9.00 -12.21
C HIS A 396 11.97 -9.99 -11.89
N GLN A 397 13.05 -9.49 -11.33
CA GLN A 397 14.19 -10.29 -10.91
C GLN A 397 13.87 -11.14 -9.67
N ILE A 398 14.47 -12.33 -9.60
CA ILE A 398 14.46 -13.13 -8.38
C ILE A 398 15.42 -12.47 -7.37
N PHE A 399 15.01 -12.40 -6.11
CA PHE A 399 15.89 -11.91 -5.05
C PHE A 399 17.12 -12.81 -4.93
N PRO A 400 18.34 -12.23 -4.95
CA PRO A 400 19.56 -13.00 -4.80
C PRO A 400 19.67 -13.61 -3.40
N GLY A 401 20.48 -14.65 -3.27
CA GLY A 401 20.89 -15.24 -1.99
C GLY A 401 20.21 -16.55 -1.61
N GLY A 402 19.19 -17.04 -2.31
CA GLY A 402 18.55 -18.31 -1.98
C GLY A 402 18.25 -18.45 -0.48
N PRO A 403 18.83 -19.44 0.25
CA PRO A 403 18.70 -19.58 1.70
C PRO A 403 19.27 -18.42 2.52
N LEU A 404 20.28 -17.70 1.97
CA LEU A 404 20.91 -16.53 2.59
C LEU A 404 20.23 -15.20 2.22
N ARG A 405 19.06 -15.23 1.59
CA ARG A 405 18.33 -14.04 1.14
C ARG A 405 18.09 -13.03 2.25
N THR A 406 17.65 -13.46 3.44
CA THR A 406 17.37 -12.56 4.57
C THR A 406 18.63 -11.82 5.05
N PRO A 407 19.79 -12.46 5.31
CA PRO A 407 21.02 -11.75 5.61
C PRO A 407 21.48 -10.81 4.49
N ALA A 408 21.40 -11.21 3.23
CA ALA A 408 21.78 -10.38 2.09
C ALA A 408 20.92 -9.09 2.01
N LEU A 409 19.63 -9.19 2.20
CA LEU A 409 18.71 -8.06 2.26
C LEU A 409 19.02 -7.12 3.45
N ALA A 410 19.34 -7.69 4.63
CA ALA A 410 19.72 -6.88 5.79
C ALA A 410 21.01 -6.09 5.56
N LEU A 411 22.03 -6.70 4.92
CA LEU A 411 23.27 -6.02 4.53
C LEU A 411 23.03 -4.91 3.48
N GLY A 412 22.22 -5.19 2.45
CA GLY A 412 21.83 -4.19 1.46
C GLY A 412 21.18 -2.97 2.10
N MET A 413 20.26 -3.17 3.05
CA MET A 413 19.63 -2.07 3.79
C MET A 413 20.58 -1.33 4.73
N ALA A 414 21.53 -2.01 5.34
CA ALA A 414 22.57 -1.34 6.13
C ALA A 414 23.39 -0.39 5.26
N TRP A 415 23.72 -0.83 4.05
CA TRP A 415 24.40 -0.01 3.04
C TRP A 415 23.56 1.23 2.63
N TYR A 416 22.28 1.07 2.29
CA TYR A 416 21.41 2.20 1.95
C TYR A 416 21.27 3.20 3.09
N LYS A 417 21.11 2.73 4.34
CA LYS A 417 21.07 3.60 5.53
C LYS A 417 22.39 4.36 5.73
N LEU A 418 23.53 3.70 5.49
CA LEU A 418 24.84 4.35 5.55
C LEU A 418 24.97 5.41 4.45
N ARG A 419 24.51 5.12 3.23
CA ARG A 419 24.49 6.07 2.12
C ARG A 419 23.62 7.29 2.43
N ASP A 420 22.41 7.09 2.95
CA ASP A 420 21.52 8.18 3.36
C ASP A 420 22.18 9.02 4.47
N TYR A 421 22.86 8.38 5.45
CA TYR A 421 23.58 9.08 6.53
C TYR A 421 24.78 9.90 6.01
N LEU A 422 25.54 9.35 5.09
CA LEU A 422 26.70 10.00 4.45
C LEU A 422 26.29 11.02 3.38
N ARG A 423 24.99 11.12 3.05
CA ARG A 423 24.43 11.99 1.99
C ARG A 423 25.04 11.73 0.60
N LEU A 424 25.42 10.44 0.32
CA LEU A 424 26.03 9.99 -0.92
C LEU A 424 24.97 9.68 -2.00
#